data_5755c7e093d77a6724f89696ef6d5b30
#
_entry.id   5755c7e093d77a6724f89696ef6d5b30
#
_cell.length_a   1.000
_cell.length_b   1.000
_cell.length_c   1.000
_cell.angle_alpha   90.00
_cell.angle_beta   90.00
_cell.angle_gamma   90.00
#
_symmetry.space_group_name_H-M   'P 1'
#
loop_
_entity.id
_entity.type
_entity.pdbx_description
1 polymer ?
#
loop_
_entity_poly.entity_id
_entity_poly.type
_entity_poly.pdbx_seq_one_letter_code
_entity_poly.pdbx_strand_id
1 'polypeptide(L)'
;MNVEEAHSTGLGPNIISRILMATTVLLSAFLLFQIQPLIAKYILPWFGGAATVWTICMLFFQFALLLGYSYSHFMVSHLRPRWQVIIHSLLLFLTLFLLPISPDKTFIMGMSNTPIIGILGLLTLTIGVPYFALSTTTSLIQAWYARINVGRSPYPLYALSNIGSFIALLTYPIFIETNFEIGDQASFWSMGCGVFIISLILICLIVGKSLWNFKAPKHEVIVDQSPADDNIFTWFMLATAASICLLATSDHLSRDVASVPFLWVIPLSIYLLSFVLCFESDRWYKRGLFAPLLFIFISVIVAENVKLISFTYLQQIILYCGFLFVTCMVCHGELAKQKPPVNRLTKFYLILAIGGAAGGVYVGLIAPKFFVLPLELFMGIIITIVVFSMVLFKDKNSQFYQGRTPWFWRSYAIFAALFVAFIYFYSVVKYSQVIEFKRNFYGPLRVMTKDITDGPRVKLMALGTTEHGIEILDHAQ
;
A
#
# COMPACT_ATOMS: atom_id res chain seq x y z
N MET A 1 3.16 -42.85 -17.38
CA MET A 1 3.04 -41.97 -18.57
C MET A 1 4.28 -41.11 -18.55
N ASN A 2 5.25 -41.41 -19.42
CA ASN A 2 6.58 -40.82 -19.42
C ASN A 2 6.52 -39.33 -19.80
N VAL A 3 7.42 -38.54 -19.24
CA VAL A 3 7.57 -37.07 -19.51
C VAL A 3 7.77 -36.79 -21.02
N GLU A 4 8.26 -37.77 -21.79
CA GLU A 4 8.45 -37.70 -23.24
C GLU A 4 7.13 -37.76 -24.07
N GLU A 5 6.08 -38.44 -23.57
CA GLU A 5 4.78 -38.49 -24.23
C GLU A 5 3.99 -37.18 -24.12
N ALA A 6 4.26 -36.38 -23.08
CA ALA A 6 3.65 -35.05 -22.93
C ALA A 6 4.20 -34.00 -23.92
N HIS A 7 5.40 -34.22 -24.48
CA HIS A 7 6.00 -33.36 -25.48
C HIS A 7 5.46 -33.61 -26.92
N SER A 8 4.88 -34.75 -27.16
CA SER A 8 4.39 -35.09 -28.51
C SER A 8 2.96 -34.64 -28.81
N THR A 9 2.18 -34.18 -27.81
CA THR A 9 0.75 -33.79 -28.00
C THR A 9 0.52 -32.32 -28.29
N GLY A 10 1.54 -31.50 -28.59
CA GLY A 10 1.36 -30.11 -29.05
C GLY A 10 0.70 -29.15 -28.05
N LEU A 11 0.50 -29.56 -26.79
CA LEU A 11 -0.24 -28.84 -25.75
C LEU A 11 0.64 -28.02 -24.80
N GLY A 12 1.91 -27.82 -25.14
CA GLY A 12 2.76 -26.83 -24.46
C GLY A 12 2.24 -25.43 -24.77
N PRO A 13 2.07 -24.52 -23.78
CA PRO A 13 1.63 -23.16 -24.06
C PRO A 13 2.67 -22.51 -24.97
N ASN A 14 2.19 -22.07 -26.13
CA ASN A 14 2.99 -21.34 -27.12
C ASN A 14 3.66 -20.15 -26.44
N ILE A 15 4.88 -19.80 -26.84
CA ILE A 15 5.59 -18.61 -26.36
C ILE A 15 4.71 -17.37 -26.42
N ILE A 16 3.81 -17.30 -27.40
CA ILE A 16 2.81 -16.24 -27.58
C ILE A 16 1.88 -16.12 -26.38
N SER A 17 1.33 -17.22 -25.83
CA SER A 17 0.43 -17.16 -24.66
C SER A 17 1.15 -16.66 -23.40
N ARG A 18 2.43 -17.00 -23.24
CA ARG A 18 3.27 -16.52 -22.12
C ARG A 18 3.56 -15.02 -22.23
N ILE A 19 3.92 -14.56 -23.44
CA ILE A 19 4.13 -13.14 -23.70
C ILE A 19 2.83 -12.36 -23.47
N LEU A 20 1.71 -12.85 -23.96
CA LEU A 20 0.39 -12.21 -23.78
C LEU A 20 0.00 -12.13 -22.31
N MET A 21 0.22 -13.18 -21.51
CA MET A 21 0.01 -13.17 -20.07
C MET A 21 0.91 -12.14 -19.36
N ALA A 22 2.19 -12.09 -19.73
CA ALA A 22 3.15 -11.17 -19.17
C ALA A 22 2.81 -9.70 -19.48
N THR A 23 2.50 -9.38 -20.74
CA THR A 23 2.11 -8.02 -21.15
C THR A 23 0.78 -7.59 -20.54
N THR A 24 -0.19 -8.49 -20.41
CA THR A 24 -1.48 -8.19 -19.76
C THR A 24 -1.30 -7.92 -18.26
N VAL A 25 -0.45 -8.67 -17.58
CA VAL A 25 -0.12 -8.42 -16.16
C VAL A 25 0.58 -7.07 -15.99
N LEU A 26 1.56 -6.76 -16.84
CA LEU A 26 2.24 -5.46 -16.84
C LEU A 26 1.25 -4.31 -17.05
N LEU A 27 0.40 -4.42 -18.08
CA LEU A 27 -0.59 -3.39 -18.43
C LEU A 27 -1.63 -3.22 -17.34
N SER A 28 -2.16 -4.31 -16.78
CA SER A 28 -3.14 -4.24 -15.69
C SER A 28 -2.57 -3.54 -14.46
N ALA A 29 -1.33 -3.84 -14.09
CA ALA A 29 -0.65 -3.23 -12.96
C ALA A 29 -0.33 -1.75 -13.22
N PHE A 30 0.09 -1.41 -14.43
CA PHE A 30 0.30 -0.03 -14.86
C PHE A 30 -0.99 0.79 -14.74
N LEU A 31 -2.09 0.34 -15.31
CA LEU A 31 -3.38 1.02 -15.27
C LEU A 31 -3.92 1.13 -13.84
N LEU A 32 -3.77 0.08 -13.02
CA LEU A 32 -4.23 0.03 -11.64
C LEU A 32 -3.56 1.09 -10.78
N PHE A 33 -2.28 1.37 -10.99
CA PHE A 33 -1.55 2.38 -10.22
C PHE A 33 -1.64 3.77 -10.84
N GLN A 34 -1.82 3.88 -12.15
CA GLN A 34 -1.98 5.17 -12.81
C GLN A 34 -3.31 5.86 -12.47
N ILE A 35 -4.40 5.08 -12.30
CA ILE A 35 -5.71 5.64 -11.95
C ILE A 35 -5.70 6.32 -10.57
N GLN A 36 -4.82 5.90 -9.66
CA GLN A 36 -4.80 6.43 -8.28
C GLN A 36 -4.49 7.93 -8.25
N PRO A 37 -3.35 8.41 -8.79
CA PRO A 37 -3.08 9.85 -8.84
C PRO A 37 -4.05 10.60 -9.74
N LEU A 38 -4.49 10.02 -10.86
CA LEU A 38 -5.41 10.64 -11.79
C LEU A 38 -6.74 10.98 -11.10
N ILE A 39 -7.39 10.01 -10.46
CA ILE A 39 -8.68 10.21 -9.83
C ILE A 39 -8.57 11.12 -8.59
N ALA A 40 -7.48 10.98 -7.83
CA ALA A 40 -7.24 11.84 -6.67
C ALA A 40 -7.09 13.31 -7.11
N LYS A 41 -6.33 13.59 -8.17
CA LYS A 41 -6.22 14.93 -8.75
C LYS A 41 -7.58 15.46 -9.21
N TYR A 42 -8.41 14.58 -9.82
CA TYR A 42 -9.72 14.95 -10.33
C TYR A 42 -10.66 15.42 -9.22
N ILE A 43 -10.68 14.72 -8.09
CA ILE A 43 -11.63 14.98 -7.00
C ILE A 43 -11.09 15.93 -5.91
N LEU A 44 -9.77 16.09 -5.80
CA LEU A 44 -9.13 16.88 -4.75
C LEU A 44 -9.72 18.32 -4.61
N PRO A 45 -9.97 19.08 -5.71
CA PRO A 45 -10.57 20.41 -5.61
C PRO A 45 -11.99 20.42 -5.04
N TRP A 46 -12.71 19.30 -5.14
CA TRP A 46 -14.09 19.19 -4.67
C TRP A 46 -14.20 19.00 -3.16
N PHE A 47 -13.11 18.56 -2.53
CA PHE A 47 -13.03 18.28 -1.10
C PHE A 47 -12.00 19.17 -0.38
N GLY A 48 -11.66 20.32 -0.95
CA GLY A 48 -10.86 21.37 -0.29
C GLY A 48 -9.36 21.11 -0.22
N GLY A 49 -8.80 20.19 -1.01
CA GLY A 49 -7.36 20.00 -1.11
C GLY A 49 -6.66 19.37 0.12
N ALA A 50 -7.42 18.85 1.08
CA ALA A 50 -6.85 18.32 2.31
C ALA A 50 -6.08 17.00 2.09
N ALA A 51 -4.97 16.80 2.82
CA ALA A 51 -4.17 15.56 2.79
C ALA A 51 -5.02 14.31 3.11
N THR A 52 -6.04 14.45 3.95
CA THR A 52 -6.97 13.37 4.32
C THR A 52 -7.77 12.84 3.13
N VAL A 53 -8.06 13.66 2.11
CA VAL A 53 -8.72 13.20 0.87
C VAL A 53 -7.92 12.07 0.24
N TRP A 54 -6.60 12.25 0.17
CA TRP A 54 -5.70 11.22 -0.34
C TRP A 54 -5.71 9.97 0.54
N THR A 55 -5.66 10.11 1.87
CA THR A 55 -5.71 8.97 2.80
C THR A 55 -6.97 8.13 2.59
N ILE A 56 -8.13 8.76 2.36
CA ILE A 56 -9.40 8.06 2.09
C ILE A 56 -9.39 7.41 0.69
N CYS A 57 -8.80 8.06 -0.32
CA CYS A 57 -8.59 7.43 -1.63
C CYS A 57 -7.73 6.17 -1.50
N MET A 58 -6.63 6.23 -0.76
CA MET A 58 -5.76 5.07 -0.52
C MET A 58 -6.50 3.94 0.21
N LEU A 59 -7.33 4.28 1.19
CA LEU A 59 -8.19 3.31 1.87
C LEU A 59 -9.12 2.60 0.88
N PHE A 60 -9.77 3.35 -0.02
CA PHE A 60 -10.60 2.77 -1.08
C PHE A 60 -9.79 1.80 -1.97
N PHE A 61 -8.61 2.21 -2.44
CA PHE A 61 -7.78 1.37 -3.30
C PHE A 61 -7.31 0.11 -2.59
N GLN A 62 -6.96 0.18 -1.32
CA GLN A 62 -6.57 -0.98 -0.52
C GLN A 62 -7.75 -1.95 -0.33
N PHE A 63 -8.96 -1.45 -0.08
CA PHE A 63 -10.16 -2.27 0.00
C PHE A 63 -10.53 -2.93 -1.33
N ALA A 64 -10.48 -2.17 -2.43
CA ALA A 64 -10.76 -2.70 -3.75
C ALA A 64 -9.72 -3.77 -4.17
N LEU A 65 -8.44 -3.57 -3.81
CA LEU A 65 -7.38 -4.56 -4.01
C LEU A 65 -7.64 -5.82 -3.16
N LEU A 66 -8.04 -5.67 -1.90
CA LEU A 66 -8.42 -6.77 -1.02
C LEU A 66 -9.59 -7.57 -1.60
N LEU A 67 -10.62 -6.89 -2.10
CA LEU A 67 -11.75 -7.56 -2.76
C LEU A 67 -11.30 -8.33 -4.01
N GLY A 68 -10.39 -7.77 -4.82
CA GLY A 68 -9.83 -8.43 -5.99
C GLY A 68 -9.02 -9.69 -5.66
N TYR A 69 -8.19 -9.65 -4.63
CA TYR A 69 -7.46 -10.84 -4.17
C TYR A 69 -8.40 -11.87 -3.53
N SER A 70 -9.43 -11.44 -2.79
CA SER A 70 -10.46 -12.32 -2.23
C SER A 70 -11.21 -13.07 -3.34
N TYR A 71 -11.63 -12.33 -4.38
CA TYR A 71 -12.26 -12.90 -5.56
C TYR A 71 -11.36 -13.93 -6.24
N SER A 72 -10.11 -13.58 -6.51
CA SER A 72 -9.15 -14.48 -7.15
C SER A 72 -8.90 -15.74 -6.32
N HIS A 73 -8.74 -15.59 -5.01
CA HIS A 73 -8.57 -16.72 -4.09
C HIS A 73 -9.79 -17.62 -4.08
N PHE A 74 -11.00 -17.05 -3.97
CA PHE A 74 -12.25 -17.80 -4.02
C PHE A 74 -12.41 -18.56 -5.34
N MET A 75 -12.19 -17.87 -6.47
CA MET A 75 -12.26 -18.47 -7.80
C MET A 75 -11.33 -19.67 -7.95
N VAL A 76 -10.06 -19.50 -7.54
CA VAL A 76 -9.03 -20.53 -7.70
C VAL A 76 -9.25 -21.72 -6.77
N SER A 77 -9.76 -21.47 -5.55
CA SER A 77 -9.93 -22.49 -4.50
C SER A 77 -11.23 -23.30 -4.64
N HIS A 78 -12.32 -22.68 -5.11
CA HIS A 78 -13.64 -23.30 -5.08
C HIS A 78 -14.24 -23.61 -6.46
N LEU A 79 -13.80 -22.91 -7.51
CA LEU A 79 -14.40 -23.06 -8.83
C LEU A 79 -13.52 -23.85 -9.79
N ARG A 80 -14.15 -24.67 -10.64
CA ARG A 80 -13.47 -25.32 -11.77
C ARG A 80 -12.97 -24.26 -12.75
N PRO A 81 -11.83 -24.46 -13.42
CA PRO A 81 -11.23 -23.48 -14.31
C PRO A 81 -12.17 -22.89 -15.37
N ARG A 82 -13.09 -23.70 -15.91
CA ARG A 82 -14.11 -23.24 -16.87
C ARG A 82 -15.01 -22.13 -16.33
N TRP A 83 -15.44 -22.25 -15.07
CA TRP A 83 -16.26 -21.23 -14.43
C TRP A 83 -15.48 -19.97 -14.10
N GLN A 84 -14.20 -20.12 -13.78
CA GLN A 84 -13.31 -18.98 -13.57
C GLN A 84 -13.24 -18.12 -14.85
N VAL A 85 -13.06 -18.74 -16.02
CA VAL A 85 -13.02 -18.05 -17.32
C VAL A 85 -14.35 -17.36 -17.61
N ILE A 86 -15.49 -18.07 -17.47
CA ILE A 86 -16.83 -17.53 -17.78
C ILE A 86 -17.16 -16.32 -16.90
N ILE A 87 -17.03 -16.47 -15.58
CA ILE A 87 -17.40 -15.42 -14.61
C ILE A 87 -16.49 -14.21 -14.79
N HIS A 88 -15.19 -14.46 -15.02
CA HIS A 88 -14.25 -13.37 -15.23
C HIS A 88 -14.48 -12.63 -16.55
N SER A 89 -14.81 -13.34 -17.63
CA SER A 89 -15.21 -12.72 -18.91
C SER A 89 -16.46 -11.86 -18.78
N LEU A 90 -17.44 -12.29 -17.95
CA LEU A 90 -18.65 -11.51 -17.68
C LEU A 90 -18.30 -10.21 -16.90
N LEU A 91 -17.39 -10.28 -15.94
CA LEU A 91 -16.88 -9.10 -15.22
C LEU A 91 -16.21 -8.10 -16.17
N LEU A 92 -15.39 -8.59 -17.10
CA LEU A 92 -14.73 -7.74 -18.11
C LEU A 92 -15.75 -7.10 -19.04
N PHE A 93 -16.76 -7.85 -19.48
CA PHE A 93 -17.85 -7.32 -20.29
C PHE A 93 -18.60 -6.21 -19.56
N LEU A 94 -18.94 -6.40 -18.26
CA LEU A 94 -19.54 -5.36 -17.44
C LEU A 94 -18.67 -4.11 -17.34
N THR A 95 -17.35 -4.28 -17.23
CA THR A 95 -16.40 -3.16 -17.17
C THR A 95 -16.45 -2.28 -18.42
N LEU A 96 -16.68 -2.85 -19.61
CA LEU A 96 -16.78 -2.08 -20.86
C LEU A 96 -17.90 -1.05 -20.85
N PHE A 97 -19.03 -1.34 -20.21
CA PHE A 97 -20.18 -0.42 -20.12
C PHE A 97 -19.94 0.77 -19.19
N LEU A 98 -18.90 0.70 -18.34
CA LEU A 98 -18.54 1.74 -17.38
C LEU A 98 -17.39 2.61 -17.87
N LEU A 99 -16.93 2.41 -19.11
CA LEU A 99 -15.94 3.24 -19.79
C LEU A 99 -16.65 4.17 -20.81
N PRO A 100 -16.13 5.39 -21.03
CA PRO A 100 -15.01 6.02 -20.33
C PRO A 100 -15.36 6.47 -18.90
N ILE A 101 -14.33 6.50 -18.02
CA ILE A 101 -14.53 7.00 -16.66
C ILE A 101 -14.83 8.50 -16.69
N SER A 102 -15.88 8.88 -15.98
CA SER A 102 -16.31 10.28 -15.87
C SER A 102 -16.83 10.57 -14.45
N PRO A 103 -15.96 11.06 -13.54
CA PRO A 103 -16.41 11.46 -12.21
C PRO A 103 -17.41 12.62 -12.33
N ASP A 104 -18.56 12.51 -11.64
CA ASP A 104 -19.60 13.54 -11.66
C ASP A 104 -19.71 14.22 -10.28
N LYS A 105 -19.47 15.54 -10.27
CA LYS A 105 -19.57 16.36 -9.06
C LYS A 105 -20.99 16.40 -8.47
N THR A 106 -22.02 16.19 -9.29
CA THR A 106 -23.42 16.22 -8.81
C THR A 106 -23.69 15.13 -7.76
N PHE A 107 -22.98 13.99 -7.83
CA PHE A 107 -23.12 12.90 -6.86
C PHE A 107 -22.78 13.34 -5.42
N ILE A 108 -21.86 14.28 -5.24
CA ILE A 108 -21.43 14.75 -3.91
C ILE A 108 -22.20 15.97 -3.42
N MET A 109 -23.07 16.56 -4.26
CA MET A 109 -23.94 17.66 -3.85
C MET A 109 -24.89 17.16 -2.73
N GLY A 110 -24.78 17.76 -1.55
CA GLY A 110 -25.53 17.36 -0.35
C GLY A 110 -24.74 16.46 0.64
N MET A 111 -23.53 16.00 0.29
CA MET A 111 -22.66 15.19 1.18
C MET A 111 -21.57 16.01 1.90
N SER A 112 -21.69 17.33 1.97
CA SER A 112 -20.73 18.21 2.64
C SER A 112 -20.47 17.85 4.10
N ASN A 113 -21.47 17.31 4.79
CA ASN A 113 -21.35 16.87 6.19
C ASN A 113 -20.73 15.48 6.37
N THR A 114 -20.57 14.71 5.29
CA THR A 114 -20.03 13.33 5.32
C THR A 114 -19.00 13.10 4.19
N PRO A 115 -17.90 13.88 4.16
CA PRO A 115 -16.96 13.84 3.04
C PRO A 115 -16.33 12.47 2.81
N ILE A 116 -16.10 11.69 3.87
CA ILE A 116 -15.56 10.31 3.77
C ILE A 116 -16.51 9.43 2.94
N ILE A 117 -17.80 9.45 3.26
CA ILE A 117 -18.81 8.66 2.52
C ILE A 117 -18.94 9.16 1.10
N GLY A 118 -18.89 10.48 0.89
CA GLY A 118 -18.90 11.09 -0.44
C GLY A 118 -17.76 10.63 -1.32
N ILE A 119 -16.53 10.63 -0.82
CA ILE A 119 -15.34 10.16 -1.55
C ILE A 119 -15.46 8.67 -1.87
N LEU A 120 -15.74 7.83 -0.87
CA LEU A 120 -15.84 6.37 -1.05
C LEU A 120 -16.96 6.00 -2.04
N GLY A 121 -18.13 6.64 -1.94
CA GLY A 121 -19.25 6.44 -2.85
C GLY A 121 -18.92 6.85 -4.28
N LEU A 122 -18.34 8.04 -4.47
CA LEU A 122 -17.92 8.54 -5.77
C LEU A 122 -16.92 7.60 -6.45
N LEU A 123 -15.87 7.18 -5.72
CA LEU A 123 -14.87 6.25 -6.24
C LEU A 123 -15.48 4.90 -6.60
N THR A 124 -16.39 4.39 -5.76
CA THR A 124 -17.07 3.11 -6.02
C THR A 124 -17.89 3.16 -7.31
N LEU A 125 -18.64 4.23 -7.53
CA LEU A 125 -19.48 4.38 -8.72
C LEU A 125 -18.66 4.67 -9.98
N THR A 126 -17.58 5.45 -9.87
CA THR A 126 -16.81 5.89 -11.05
C THR A 126 -15.82 4.85 -11.51
N ILE A 127 -15.03 4.28 -10.59
CA ILE A 127 -13.90 3.40 -10.92
C ILE A 127 -13.96 2.03 -10.24
N GLY A 128 -14.96 1.78 -9.39
CA GLY A 128 -14.99 0.59 -8.53
C GLY A 128 -14.90 -0.72 -9.33
N VAL A 129 -15.73 -0.90 -10.36
CA VAL A 129 -15.73 -2.12 -11.19
C VAL A 129 -14.49 -2.23 -12.07
N PRO A 130 -14.07 -1.18 -12.83
CA PRO A 130 -12.81 -1.22 -13.57
C PRO A 130 -11.60 -1.52 -12.70
N TYR A 131 -11.48 -0.85 -11.55
CA TYR A 131 -10.38 -1.08 -10.61
C TYR A 131 -10.41 -2.50 -10.04
N PHE A 132 -11.59 -3.01 -9.68
CA PHE A 132 -11.76 -4.39 -9.23
C PHE A 132 -11.32 -5.39 -10.28
N ALA A 133 -11.70 -5.24 -11.56
CA ALA A 133 -11.26 -6.10 -12.64
C ALA A 133 -9.74 -6.11 -12.81
N LEU A 134 -9.10 -4.93 -12.77
CA LEU A 134 -7.64 -4.80 -12.81
C LEU A 134 -6.96 -5.49 -11.61
N SER A 135 -7.50 -5.33 -10.40
CA SER A 135 -6.91 -5.87 -9.17
C SER A 135 -6.94 -7.40 -9.08
N THR A 136 -7.88 -8.06 -9.76
CA THR A 136 -7.97 -9.52 -9.81
C THR A 136 -6.92 -10.17 -10.72
N THR A 137 -6.45 -9.42 -11.72
CA THR A 137 -5.75 -9.94 -12.90
C THR A 137 -4.45 -10.65 -12.56
N THR A 138 -3.57 -10.00 -11.80
CA THR A 138 -2.24 -10.54 -11.50
C THR A 138 -2.31 -11.89 -10.79
N SER A 139 -3.14 -12.02 -9.76
CA SER A 139 -3.28 -13.25 -8.97
C SER A 139 -3.97 -14.37 -9.76
N LEU A 140 -4.97 -14.02 -10.59
CA LEU A 140 -5.70 -15.00 -11.40
C LEU A 140 -4.84 -15.53 -12.55
N ILE A 141 -4.15 -14.65 -13.29
CA ILE A 141 -3.23 -15.05 -14.37
C ILE A 141 -2.09 -15.91 -13.81
N GLN A 142 -1.53 -15.58 -12.65
CA GLN A 142 -0.49 -16.40 -12.02
C GLN A 142 -0.99 -17.81 -11.69
N ALA A 143 -2.21 -17.92 -11.17
CA ALA A 143 -2.81 -19.23 -10.89
C ALA A 143 -3.05 -20.03 -12.17
N TRP A 144 -3.53 -19.40 -13.25
CA TRP A 144 -3.68 -20.05 -14.55
C TRP A 144 -2.35 -20.42 -15.17
N TYR A 145 -1.35 -19.54 -15.10
CA TYR A 145 0.01 -19.79 -15.57
C TYR A 145 0.64 -21.02 -14.91
N ALA A 146 0.53 -21.12 -13.59
CA ALA A 146 1.06 -22.24 -12.82
C ALA A 146 0.40 -23.58 -13.19
N ARG A 147 -0.90 -23.57 -13.53
CA ARG A 147 -1.63 -24.78 -13.95
C ARG A 147 -1.24 -25.25 -15.36
N ILE A 148 -0.93 -24.34 -16.25
CA ILE A 148 -0.66 -24.64 -17.67
C ILE A 148 0.82 -24.94 -17.89
N ASN A 149 1.69 -24.23 -17.15
CA ASN A 149 3.15 -24.36 -17.27
C ASN A 149 3.72 -25.15 -16.09
N VAL A 150 3.38 -26.44 -16.02
CA VAL A 150 3.87 -27.35 -14.98
C VAL A 150 5.40 -27.28 -14.89
N GLY A 151 5.95 -27.13 -13.69
CA GLY A 151 7.39 -27.02 -13.43
C GLY A 151 8.00 -25.63 -13.63
N ARG A 152 7.20 -24.61 -14.04
CA ARG A 152 7.67 -23.22 -14.16
C ARG A 152 7.08 -22.34 -13.05
N SER A 153 7.94 -21.52 -12.46
CA SER A 153 7.54 -20.57 -11.43
C SER A 153 6.71 -19.40 -11.99
N PRO A 154 5.59 -19.01 -11.38
CA PRO A 154 4.82 -17.81 -11.73
C PRO A 154 5.40 -16.51 -11.13
N TYR A 155 6.40 -16.57 -10.26
CA TYR A 155 6.97 -15.40 -9.58
C TYR A 155 7.48 -14.29 -10.51
N PRO A 156 8.04 -14.56 -11.71
CA PRO A 156 8.39 -13.49 -12.65
C PRO A 156 7.22 -12.60 -13.06
N LEU A 157 6.00 -13.14 -13.12
CA LEU A 157 4.79 -12.34 -13.40
C LEU A 157 4.48 -11.37 -12.24
N TYR A 158 4.76 -11.76 -11.00
CA TYR A 158 4.62 -10.88 -9.85
C TYR A 158 5.64 -9.72 -9.88
N ALA A 159 6.90 -10.02 -10.17
CA ALA A 159 7.91 -8.99 -10.35
C ALA A 159 7.52 -8.01 -11.47
N LEU A 160 7.01 -8.52 -12.59
CA LEU A 160 6.56 -7.72 -13.72
C LEU A 160 5.37 -6.82 -13.36
N SER A 161 4.41 -7.32 -12.57
CA SER A 161 3.31 -6.53 -12.02
C SER A 161 3.82 -5.35 -11.18
N ASN A 162 4.76 -5.60 -10.28
CA ASN A 162 5.34 -4.54 -9.44
C ASN A 162 6.11 -3.51 -10.27
N ILE A 163 6.85 -3.94 -11.30
CA ILE A 163 7.54 -3.05 -12.23
C ILE A 163 6.53 -2.16 -12.97
N GLY A 164 5.43 -2.73 -13.48
CA GLY A 164 4.36 -1.97 -14.14
C GLY A 164 3.76 -0.91 -13.22
N SER A 165 3.48 -1.27 -11.98
CA SER A 165 2.97 -0.35 -10.95
C SER A 165 3.96 0.78 -10.64
N PHE A 166 5.24 0.45 -10.51
CA PHE A 166 6.29 1.43 -10.24
C PHE A 166 6.48 2.41 -11.39
N ILE A 167 6.49 1.92 -12.63
CA ILE A 167 6.56 2.77 -13.83
C ILE A 167 5.35 3.71 -13.89
N ALA A 168 4.13 3.21 -13.61
CA ALA A 168 2.92 4.03 -13.60
C ALA A 168 3.03 5.21 -12.64
N LEU A 169 3.50 4.97 -11.41
CA LEU A 169 3.64 6.03 -10.41
C LEU A 169 4.72 7.06 -10.77
N LEU A 170 5.85 6.62 -11.31
CA LEU A 170 6.94 7.55 -11.68
C LEU A 170 6.57 8.38 -12.92
N THR A 171 5.93 7.75 -13.92
CA THR A 171 5.58 8.45 -15.16
C THR A 171 4.43 9.44 -14.97
N TYR A 172 3.59 9.24 -13.96
CA TYR A 172 2.45 10.12 -13.74
C TYR A 172 2.85 11.58 -13.49
N PRO A 173 3.60 11.94 -12.42
CA PRO A 173 3.96 13.33 -12.15
C PRO A 173 4.97 13.89 -13.14
N ILE A 174 5.83 13.06 -13.74
CA ILE A 174 6.93 13.51 -14.59
C ILE A 174 6.47 13.76 -16.03
N PHE A 175 5.59 12.90 -16.55
CA PHE A 175 5.23 12.91 -17.96
C PHE A 175 3.73 13.13 -18.20
N ILE A 176 2.86 12.39 -17.50
CA ILE A 176 1.42 12.39 -17.81
C ILE A 176 0.77 13.68 -17.32
N GLU A 177 1.01 14.05 -16.08
CA GLU A 177 0.43 15.22 -15.45
C GLU A 177 0.90 16.53 -16.08
N THR A 178 2.13 16.57 -16.56
CA THR A 178 2.75 17.74 -17.16
C THR A 178 2.35 17.98 -18.61
N ASN A 179 1.95 16.94 -19.36
CA ASN A 179 1.72 17.02 -20.81
C ASN A 179 0.24 16.89 -21.21
N PHE A 180 -0.63 16.39 -20.36
CA PHE A 180 -2.02 16.11 -20.71
C PHE A 180 -3.01 16.75 -19.73
N GLU A 181 -4.10 17.28 -20.29
CA GLU A 181 -5.24 17.74 -19.48
C GLU A 181 -5.93 16.55 -18.81
N ILE A 182 -6.61 16.82 -17.68
CA ILE A 182 -7.19 15.75 -16.85
C ILE A 182 -8.27 14.95 -17.60
N GLY A 183 -9.00 15.57 -18.52
CA GLY A 183 -9.98 14.90 -19.37
C GLY A 183 -9.34 13.93 -20.36
N ASP A 184 -8.21 14.35 -20.97
CA ASP A 184 -7.43 13.49 -21.88
C ASP A 184 -6.81 12.31 -21.13
N GLN A 185 -6.29 12.55 -19.92
CA GLN A 185 -5.76 11.49 -19.08
C GLN A 185 -6.81 10.42 -18.79
N ALA A 186 -8.06 10.82 -18.46
CA ALA A 186 -9.16 9.89 -18.22
C ALA A 186 -9.53 9.10 -19.48
N SER A 187 -9.49 9.74 -20.64
CA SER A 187 -9.77 9.11 -21.94
C SER A 187 -8.68 8.12 -22.33
N PHE A 188 -7.40 8.48 -22.19
CA PHE A 188 -6.27 7.58 -22.46
C PHE A 188 -6.26 6.39 -21.51
N TRP A 189 -6.54 6.60 -20.23
CA TRP A 189 -6.67 5.50 -19.27
C TRP A 189 -7.81 4.55 -19.66
N SER A 190 -8.95 5.09 -20.07
CA SER A 190 -10.11 4.29 -20.50
C SER A 190 -9.81 3.48 -21.77
N MET A 191 -9.10 4.05 -22.74
CA MET A 191 -8.62 3.31 -23.93
C MET A 191 -7.64 2.20 -23.52
N GLY A 192 -6.68 2.50 -22.63
CA GLY A 192 -5.78 1.49 -22.08
C GLY A 192 -6.52 0.34 -21.39
N CYS A 193 -7.58 0.66 -20.65
CA CYS A 193 -8.45 -0.35 -20.02
C CYS A 193 -9.18 -1.20 -21.08
N GLY A 194 -9.62 -0.61 -22.18
CA GLY A 194 -10.16 -1.35 -23.32
C GLY A 194 -9.16 -2.34 -23.92
N VAL A 195 -7.91 -1.92 -24.14
CA VAL A 195 -6.81 -2.78 -24.62
C VAL A 195 -6.55 -3.92 -23.62
N PHE A 196 -6.54 -3.62 -22.32
CA PHE A 196 -6.41 -4.62 -21.28
C PHE A 196 -7.52 -5.68 -21.33
N ILE A 197 -8.78 -5.26 -21.46
CA ILE A 197 -9.93 -6.16 -21.55
C ILE A 197 -9.81 -7.07 -22.76
N ILE A 198 -9.48 -6.52 -23.93
CA ILE A 198 -9.26 -7.31 -25.17
C ILE A 198 -8.14 -8.34 -24.95
N SER A 199 -7.02 -7.92 -24.39
CA SER A 199 -5.87 -8.81 -24.12
C SER A 199 -6.26 -9.97 -23.19
N LEU A 200 -7.06 -9.68 -22.14
CA LEU A 200 -7.49 -10.69 -21.18
C LEU A 200 -8.55 -11.64 -21.76
N ILE A 201 -9.45 -11.14 -22.61
CA ILE A 201 -10.40 -11.99 -23.38
C ILE A 201 -9.62 -12.93 -24.31
N LEU A 202 -8.58 -12.44 -24.98
CA LEU A 202 -7.71 -13.29 -25.83
C LEU A 202 -7.02 -14.38 -25.00
N ILE A 203 -6.54 -14.07 -23.80
CA ILE A 203 -6.03 -15.08 -22.87
C ILE A 203 -7.11 -16.12 -22.56
N CYS A 204 -8.32 -15.67 -22.21
CA CYS A 204 -9.44 -16.57 -21.92
C CYS A 204 -9.76 -17.51 -23.12
N LEU A 205 -9.67 -17.02 -24.35
CA LEU A 205 -9.90 -17.83 -25.55
C LEU A 205 -8.77 -18.83 -25.81
N ILE A 206 -7.51 -18.39 -25.73
CA ILE A 206 -6.34 -19.22 -26.04
C ILE A 206 -6.14 -20.28 -24.95
N VAL A 207 -6.20 -19.85 -23.69
CA VAL A 207 -5.90 -20.65 -22.50
C VAL A 207 -7.14 -21.41 -22.04
N GLY A 208 -8.33 -20.88 -22.35
CA GLY A 208 -9.61 -21.47 -21.96
C GLY A 208 -9.76 -22.92 -22.40
N LYS A 209 -9.33 -23.28 -23.63
CA LYS A 209 -9.36 -24.67 -24.10
C LYS A 209 -8.52 -25.61 -23.22
N SER A 210 -7.31 -25.16 -22.83
CA SER A 210 -6.42 -25.93 -21.95
C SER A 210 -6.98 -26.04 -20.53
N LEU A 211 -7.55 -24.94 -20.01
CA LEU A 211 -8.20 -24.90 -18.69
C LEU A 211 -9.51 -25.68 -18.66
N TRP A 212 -10.27 -25.70 -19.78
CA TRP A 212 -11.56 -26.42 -19.88
C TRP A 212 -11.40 -27.92 -19.74
N ASN A 213 -10.33 -28.46 -20.40
CA ASN A 213 -10.01 -29.89 -20.39
C ASN A 213 -9.14 -30.30 -19.21
N PHE A 214 -8.77 -29.34 -18.35
CA PHE A 214 -7.93 -29.63 -17.20
C PHE A 214 -8.70 -30.51 -16.21
N LYS A 215 -8.41 -31.83 -16.24
CA LYS A 215 -8.81 -32.75 -15.18
C LYS A 215 -7.82 -32.51 -14.05
N ALA A 216 -8.32 -32.01 -12.91
CA ALA A 216 -7.52 -32.00 -11.70
C ALA A 216 -6.93 -33.40 -11.51
N PRO A 217 -5.60 -33.57 -11.36
CA PRO A 217 -5.05 -34.88 -11.08
C PRO A 217 -5.83 -35.46 -9.89
N LYS A 218 -6.41 -36.67 -10.06
CA LYS A 218 -7.05 -37.39 -8.99
C LYS A 218 -6.00 -37.58 -7.92
N HIS A 219 -6.14 -36.86 -6.81
CA HIS A 219 -5.42 -37.05 -5.57
C HIS A 219 -4.03 -37.71 -5.73
N GLU A 220 -3.04 -37.01 -6.22
CA GLU A 220 -1.83 -36.92 -5.42
C GLU A 220 -2.07 -35.69 -4.52
N VAL A 221 -2.65 -35.92 -3.40
CA VAL A 221 -2.34 -35.19 -2.20
C VAL A 221 -0.83 -35.42 -2.05
N ILE A 222 -0.03 -34.57 -2.67
CA ILE A 222 1.27 -34.28 -2.11
C ILE A 222 0.84 -33.70 -0.77
N VAL A 223 0.74 -34.57 0.21
CA VAL A 223 0.69 -34.20 1.62
C VAL A 223 1.97 -33.41 1.77
N ASP A 224 1.79 -32.10 1.67
CA ASP A 224 2.85 -31.13 1.91
C ASP A 224 3.23 -31.36 3.38
N GLN A 225 4.24 -32.26 3.59
CA GLN A 225 4.78 -32.61 4.90
C GLN A 225 5.59 -31.44 5.47
N SER A 226 5.60 -30.29 4.82
CA SER A 226 6.06 -29.06 5.45
C SER A 226 5.11 -28.73 6.61
N PRO A 227 5.62 -28.54 7.82
CA PRO A 227 4.82 -28.23 9.00
C PRO A 227 3.87 -27.08 8.68
N ALA A 228 2.60 -27.28 8.99
CA ALA A 228 1.50 -26.35 8.72
C ALA A 228 1.54 -25.07 9.58
N ASP A 229 2.70 -24.61 9.97
CA ASP A 229 2.89 -23.27 10.52
C ASP A 229 2.87 -22.25 9.37
N ASP A 230 1.67 -22.06 8.82
CA ASP A 230 1.39 -20.86 8.06
C ASP A 230 1.65 -19.68 9.02
N ASN A 231 2.70 -18.93 8.78
CA ASN A 231 3.01 -17.71 9.53
C ASN A 231 2.01 -16.57 9.20
N ILE A 232 0.71 -16.92 9.10
CA ILE A 232 -0.40 -16.02 8.69
C ILE A 232 -0.38 -14.75 9.52
N PHE A 233 -0.26 -14.89 10.84
CA PHE A 233 -0.22 -13.75 11.74
C PHE A 233 0.99 -12.85 11.48
N THR A 234 2.15 -13.43 11.21
CA THR A 234 3.37 -12.68 10.89
C THR A 234 3.26 -11.97 9.55
N TRP A 235 2.72 -12.64 8.52
CA TRP A 235 2.46 -12.01 7.22
C TRP A 235 1.50 -10.82 7.33
N PHE A 236 0.39 -11.02 8.05
CA PHE A 236 -0.59 -9.97 8.31
C PHE A 236 0.05 -8.78 9.03
N MET A 237 0.77 -9.02 10.12
CA MET A 237 1.36 -7.96 10.92
C MET A 237 2.47 -7.19 10.19
N LEU A 238 3.34 -7.87 9.41
CA LEU A 238 4.37 -7.22 8.60
C LEU A 238 3.76 -6.33 7.51
N ALA A 239 2.72 -6.82 6.83
CA ALA A 239 2.01 -6.04 5.82
C ALA A 239 1.29 -4.83 6.45
N THR A 240 0.67 -5.02 7.61
CA THR A 240 -0.01 -3.95 8.36
C THR A 240 1.00 -2.88 8.81
N ALA A 241 2.13 -3.27 9.37
CA ALA A 241 3.18 -2.35 9.81
C ALA A 241 3.72 -1.49 8.64
N ALA A 242 4.03 -2.12 7.51
CA ALA A 242 4.49 -1.43 6.32
C ALA A 242 3.44 -0.43 5.79
N SER A 243 2.15 -0.83 5.76
CA SER A 243 1.04 0.02 5.31
C SER A 243 0.81 1.21 6.25
N ILE A 244 0.84 1.00 7.57
CA ILE A 244 0.74 2.09 8.55
C ILE A 244 1.88 3.09 8.35
N CYS A 245 3.13 2.62 8.24
CA CYS A 245 4.28 3.49 8.05
C CYS A 245 4.21 4.26 6.71
N LEU A 246 3.74 3.62 5.63
CA LEU A 246 3.50 4.29 4.35
C LEU A 246 2.54 5.46 4.50
N LEU A 247 1.33 5.18 5.03
CA LEU A 247 0.27 6.19 5.10
C LEU A 247 0.58 7.29 6.10
N ALA A 248 1.14 6.92 7.26
CA ALA A 248 1.52 7.87 8.29
C ALA A 248 2.68 8.78 7.85
N THR A 249 3.66 8.24 7.11
CA THR A 249 4.75 9.05 6.53
C THR A 249 4.20 9.97 5.43
N SER A 250 3.32 9.48 4.57
CA SER A 250 2.68 10.30 3.51
C SER A 250 1.88 11.45 4.11
N ASP A 251 1.08 11.18 5.14
CA ASP A 251 0.30 12.19 5.85
C ASP A 251 1.21 13.21 6.55
N HIS A 252 2.24 12.75 7.26
CA HIS A 252 3.22 13.63 7.93
C HIS A 252 3.93 14.55 6.94
N LEU A 253 4.44 14.02 5.83
CA LEU A 253 5.13 14.81 4.81
C LEU A 253 4.20 15.87 4.19
N SER A 254 2.98 15.50 3.84
CA SER A 254 2.02 16.39 3.17
C SER A 254 1.46 17.46 4.11
N ARG A 255 1.35 17.17 5.41
CA ARG A 255 0.76 18.07 6.40
C ARG A 255 1.79 18.94 7.11
N ASP A 256 2.92 18.34 7.55
CA ASP A 256 3.84 18.98 8.48
C ASP A 256 5.13 19.47 7.81
N VAL A 257 5.49 18.94 6.63
CA VAL A 257 6.73 19.31 5.95
C VAL A 257 6.48 20.24 4.76
N ALA A 258 5.68 19.82 3.79
CA ALA A 258 5.40 20.64 2.61
C ALA A 258 4.06 20.27 1.97
N SER A 259 3.21 21.26 1.72
CA SER A 259 1.95 21.11 0.97
C SER A 259 2.21 21.10 -0.54
N VAL A 260 3.06 20.16 -1.01
CA VAL A 260 3.39 20.02 -2.42
C VAL A 260 2.46 18.97 -3.05
N PRO A 261 1.78 19.31 -4.16
CA PRO A 261 1.00 18.32 -4.90
C PRO A 261 1.85 17.09 -5.25
N PHE A 262 1.26 15.90 -5.15
CA PHE A 262 1.91 14.60 -5.44
C PHE A 262 3.09 14.22 -4.53
N LEU A 263 3.37 14.94 -3.45
CA LEU A 263 4.42 14.53 -2.51
C LEU A 263 4.21 13.09 -1.99
N TRP A 264 2.96 12.66 -1.87
CA TRP A 264 2.59 11.29 -1.48
C TRP A 264 2.97 10.20 -2.51
N VAL A 265 3.22 10.56 -3.78
CA VAL A 265 3.68 9.60 -4.80
C VAL A 265 5.06 9.04 -4.44
N ILE A 266 5.92 9.85 -3.81
CA ILE A 266 7.27 9.44 -3.41
C ILE A 266 7.21 8.31 -2.37
N PRO A 267 6.52 8.43 -1.22
CA PRO A 267 6.33 7.33 -0.27
C PRO A 267 5.75 6.07 -0.90
N LEU A 268 4.74 6.19 -1.74
CA LEU A 268 4.12 5.04 -2.40
C LEU A 268 5.11 4.36 -3.38
N SER A 269 5.90 5.14 -4.12
CA SER A 269 6.95 4.61 -4.99
C SER A 269 8.03 3.87 -4.21
N ILE A 270 8.44 4.39 -3.05
CA ILE A 270 9.39 3.74 -2.14
C ILE A 270 8.83 2.40 -1.62
N TYR A 271 7.56 2.38 -1.23
CA TYR A 271 6.87 1.17 -0.79
C TYR A 271 6.87 0.09 -1.88
N LEU A 272 6.51 0.44 -3.12
CA LEU A 272 6.56 -0.51 -4.24
C LEU A 272 7.97 -0.93 -4.61
N LEU A 273 8.92 -0.01 -4.61
CA LEU A 273 10.33 -0.32 -4.88
C LEU A 273 10.86 -1.36 -3.91
N SER A 274 10.55 -1.24 -2.62
CA SER A 274 10.98 -2.23 -1.62
C SER A 274 10.34 -3.61 -1.85
N PHE A 275 9.08 -3.68 -2.32
CA PHE A 275 8.49 -4.94 -2.78
C PHE A 275 9.23 -5.53 -3.97
N VAL A 276 9.51 -4.72 -5.00
CA VAL A 276 10.26 -5.17 -6.18
C VAL A 276 11.59 -5.78 -5.76
N LEU A 277 12.38 -5.03 -4.97
CA LEU A 277 13.71 -5.46 -4.54
C LEU A 277 13.67 -6.74 -3.71
N CYS A 278 12.82 -6.79 -2.67
CA CYS A 278 12.77 -7.92 -1.75
C CYS A 278 12.24 -9.21 -2.40
N PHE A 279 11.28 -9.11 -3.33
CA PHE A 279 10.69 -10.28 -3.98
C PHE A 279 11.44 -10.72 -5.25
N GLU A 280 12.28 -9.85 -5.83
CA GLU A 280 13.16 -10.20 -6.95
C GLU A 280 14.30 -11.11 -6.47
N SER A 281 15.02 -10.71 -5.39
CA SER A 281 16.19 -11.46 -4.94
C SER A 281 16.52 -11.23 -3.47
N ASP A 282 16.88 -12.31 -2.76
CA ASP A 282 17.27 -12.27 -1.34
C ASP A 282 18.54 -11.45 -1.08
N ARG A 283 19.33 -11.11 -2.10
CA ARG A 283 20.54 -10.29 -1.99
C ARG A 283 20.27 -8.85 -1.53
N TRP A 284 19.06 -8.31 -1.84
CA TRP A 284 18.71 -6.93 -1.53
C TRP A 284 18.42 -6.69 -0.06
N TYR A 285 17.92 -7.70 0.65
CA TYR A 285 17.61 -7.58 2.07
C TYR A 285 18.56 -8.38 2.94
N LYS A 286 19.36 -7.69 3.75
CA LYS A 286 20.26 -8.25 4.75
C LYS A 286 19.92 -7.71 6.13
N ARG A 287 19.49 -8.56 7.07
CA ARG A 287 19.14 -8.15 8.45
C ARG A 287 20.25 -7.34 9.12
N GLY A 288 21.52 -7.76 8.94
CA GLY A 288 22.68 -7.08 9.53
C GLY A 288 22.88 -5.64 9.07
N LEU A 289 22.32 -5.26 7.92
CA LEU A 289 22.36 -3.90 7.40
C LEU A 289 21.08 -3.12 7.78
N PHE A 290 19.91 -3.67 7.47
CA PHE A 290 18.65 -2.92 7.60
C PHE A 290 18.14 -2.80 9.03
N ALA A 291 18.45 -3.76 9.92
CA ALA A 291 18.07 -3.64 11.34
C ALA A 291 18.79 -2.48 12.05
N PRO A 292 20.14 -2.34 11.99
CA PRO A 292 20.79 -1.17 12.56
C PRO A 292 20.35 0.15 11.92
N LEU A 293 20.17 0.17 10.60
CA LEU A 293 19.68 1.37 9.90
C LEU A 293 18.30 1.80 10.41
N LEU A 294 17.39 0.86 10.67
CA LEU A 294 16.08 1.16 11.23
C LEU A 294 16.21 1.90 12.58
N PHE A 295 17.06 1.41 13.47
CA PHE A 295 17.29 2.06 14.76
C PHE A 295 17.95 3.44 14.63
N ILE A 296 18.88 3.60 13.69
CA ILE A 296 19.52 4.90 13.40
C ILE A 296 18.47 5.91 12.93
N PHE A 297 17.63 5.55 11.94
CA PHE A 297 16.59 6.45 11.45
C PHE A 297 15.57 6.82 12.53
N ILE A 298 15.15 5.85 13.37
CA ILE A 298 14.26 6.13 14.50
C ILE A 298 14.91 7.11 15.47
N SER A 299 16.20 6.91 15.81
CA SER A 299 16.93 7.80 16.73
C SER A 299 17.07 9.21 16.18
N VAL A 300 17.31 9.36 14.88
CA VAL A 300 17.40 10.67 14.21
C VAL A 300 16.04 11.36 14.19
N ILE A 301 14.94 10.63 13.93
CA ILE A 301 13.58 11.18 14.00
C ILE A 301 13.25 11.64 15.42
N VAL A 302 13.65 10.89 16.43
CA VAL A 302 13.49 11.31 17.85
C VAL A 302 14.27 12.59 18.11
N ALA A 303 15.54 12.66 17.74
CA ALA A 303 16.41 13.83 17.94
C ALA A 303 15.85 15.08 17.24
N GLU A 304 15.31 14.95 16.04
CA GLU A 304 14.66 16.02 15.30
C GLU A 304 13.41 16.53 16.03
N ASN A 305 12.55 15.62 16.49
CA ASN A 305 11.30 15.99 17.14
C ASN A 305 11.49 16.62 18.53
N VAL A 306 12.58 16.29 19.27
CA VAL A 306 12.97 16.98 20.50
C VAL A 306 13.83 18.22 20.25
N LYS A 307 14.00 18.63 18.99
CA LYS A 307 14.76 19.81 18.56
C LYS A 307 16.26 19.80 18.95
N LEU A 308 16.83 18.61 19.15
CA LEU A 308 18.29 18.46 19.28
C LEU A 308 19.01 18.73 17.95
N ILE A 309 18.35 18.43 16.83
CA ILE A 309 18.84 18.65 15.48
C ILE A 309 17.72 19.34 14.71
N SER A 310 18.08 20.34 13.90
CA SER A 310 17.14 21.04 13.01
C SER A 310 17.47 20.73 11.56
N PHE A 311 16.47 20.31 10.81
CA PHE A 311 16.58 19.99 9.40
C PHE A 311 15.81 20.99 8.54
N THR A 312 16.33 21.26 7.34
CA THR A 312 15.59 21.95 6.28
C THR A 312 14.47 21.05 5.75
N TYR A 313 13.47 21.60 5.07
CA TYR A 313 12.36 20.83 4.49
C TYR A 313 12.84 19.67 3.60
N LEU A 314 13.86 19.91 2.75
CA LEU A 314 14.43 18.86 1.90
C LEU A 314 15.08 17.73 2.73
N GLN A 315 15.81 18.09 3.77
CA GLN A 315 16.44 17.11 4.68
C GLN A 315 15.38 16.30 5.45
N GLN A 316 14.26 16.91 5.85
CA GLN A 316 13.13 16.20 6.46
C GLN A 316 12.51 15.21 5.48
N ILE A 317 12.27 15.62 4.22
CA ILE A 317 11.76 14.70 3.18
C ILE A 317 12.71 13.50 3.02
N ILE A 318 14.01 13.74 2.91
CA ILE A 318 15.02 12.67 2.79
C ILE A 318 15.02 11.76 4.03
N LEU A 319 14.94 12.33 5.24
CA LEU A 319 14.91 11.58 6.49
C LEU A 319 13.69 10.65 6.56
N TYR A 320 12.49 11.18 6.35
CA TYR A 320 11.25 10.39 6.48
C TYR A 320 11.07 9.41 5.33
N CYS A 321 11.49 9.76 4.11
CA CYS A 321 11.51 8.82 2.98
C CYS A 321 12.55 7.71 3.17
N GLY A 322 13.74 8.03 3.71
CA GLY A 322 14.77 7.06 4.06
C GLY A 322 14.32 6.12 5.17
N PHE A 323 13.68 6.65 6.22
CA PHE A 323 13.05 5.86 7.27
C PHE A 323 12.01 4.89 6.68
N LEU A 324 11.11 5.39 5.82
CA LEU A 324 10.10 4.56 5.18
C LEU A 324 10.72 3.44 4.33
N PHE A 325 11.76 3.78 3.53
CA PHE A 325 12.47 2.79 2.73
C PHE A 325 13.05 1.68 3.60
N VAL A 326 13.77 2.02 4.66
CA VAL A 326 14.38 1.05 5.56
C VAL A 326 13.30 0.19 6.26
N THR A 327 12.22 0.81 6.74
CA THR A 327 11.09 0.10 7.37
C THR A 327 10.43 -0.87 6.41
N CYS A 328 10.15 -0.43 5.18
CA CYS A 328 9.59 -1.28 4.14
C CYS A 328 10.55 -2.41 3.74
N MET A 329 11.85 -2.16 3.62
CA MET A 329 12.85 -3.21 3.37
C MET A 329 12.86 -4.26 4.49
N VAL A 330 12.72 -3.86 5.76
CA VAL A 330 12.60 -4.81 6.88
C VAL A 330 11.31 -5.62 6.76
N CYS A 331 10.17 -4.98 6.60
CA CYS A 331 8.87 -5.67 6.55
C CYS A 331 8.76 -6.59 5.31
N HIS A 332 9.05 -6.07 4.12
CA HIS A 332 8.93 -6.83 2.86
C HIS A 332 10.03 -7.89 2.73
N GLY A 333 11.24 -7.62 3.25
CA GLY A 333 12.32 -8.59 3.26
C GLY A 333 12.00 -9.80 4.15
N GLU A 334 11.41 -9.58 5.31
CA GLU A 334 10.96 -10.67 6.18
C GLU A 334 9.74 -11.42 5.59
N LEU A 335 8.84 -10.73 4.88
CA LEU A 335 7.76 -11.36 4.12
C LEU A 335 8.31 -12.23 2.98
N ALA A 336 9.28 -11.73 2.22
CA ALA A 336 9.88 -12.45 1.10
C ALA A 336 10.61 -13.73 1.54
N LYS A 337 11.27 -13.71 2.72
CA LYS A 337 11.88 -14.91 3.32
C LYS A 337 10.87 -15.97 3.73
N GLN A 338 9.63 -15.55 4.01
CA GLN A 338 8.56 -16.43 4.48
C GLN A 338 7.55 -16.76 3.36
N LYS A 339 7.88 -16.46 2.09
CA LYS A 339 6.98 -16.74 0.95
C LYS A 339 6.66 -18.24 0.88
N PRO A 340 5.36 -18.60 0.74
CA PRO A 340 4.94 -20.01 0.71
C PRO A 340 5.15 -20.61 -0.68
N PRO A 341 5.02 -21.96 -0.80
CA PRO A 341 4.99 -22.63 -2.09
C PRO A 341 3.82 -22.17 -2.97
N VAL A 342 3.92 -22.44 -4.28
CA VAL A 342 3.00 -21.90 -5.32
C VAL A 342 1.53 -22.24 -5.07
N ASN A 343 1.22 -23.40 -4.48
CA ASN A 343 -0.14 -23.83 -4.15
C ASN A 343 -0.84 -22.95 -3.11
N ARG A 344 -0.09 -22.20 -2.27
CA ARG A 344 -0.60 -21.29 -1.24
C ARG A 344 -0.45 -19.80 -1.60
N LEU A 345 -0.03 -19.51 -2.82
CA LEU A 345 0.32 -18.16 -3.27
C LEU A 345 -0.87 -17.18 -3.18
N THR A 346 -2.06 -17.60 -3.60
CA THR A 346 -3.27 -16.74 -3.54
C THR A 346 -3.68 -16.43 -2.10
N LYS A 347 -3.50 -17.38 -1.17
CA LYS A 347 -3.73 -17.17 0.27
C LYS A 347 -2.73 -16.15 0.83
N PHE A 348 -1.46 -16.26 0.44
CA PHE A 348 -0.43 -15.32 0.86
C PHE A 348 -0.76 -13.89 0.43
N TYR A 349 -1.07 -13.66 -0.84
CA TYR A 349 -1.44 -12.34 -1.33
C TYR A 349 -2.72 -11.79 -0.69
N LEU A 350 -3.70 -12.67 -0.42
CA LEU A 350 -4.89 -12.28 0.30
C LEU A 350 -4.56 -11.77 1.71
N ILE A 351 -3.70 -12.47 2.46
CA ILE A 351 -3.28 -12.04 3.81
C ILE A 351 -2.50 -10.71 3.76
N LEU A 352 -1.64 -10.54 2.77
CA LEU A 352 -0.94 -9.26 2.58
C LEU A 352 -1.93 -8.11 2.30
N ALA A 353 -2.94 -8.34 1.47
CA ALA A 353 -3.97 -7.36 1.17
C ALA A 353 -4.83 -7.03 2.40
N ILE A 354 -5.20 -8.03 3.20
CA ILE A 354 -5.90 -7.83 4.49
C ILE A 354 -5.04 -6.96 5.42
N GLY A 355 -3.74 -7.26 5.54
CA GLY A 355 -2.80 -6.46 6.33
C GLY A 355 -2.68 -5.02 5.84
N GLY A 356 -2.55 -4.84 4.52
CA GLY A 356 -2.53 -3.51 3.90
C GLY A 356 -3.80 -2.71 4.20
N ALA A 357 -4.97 -3.31 3.98
CA ALA A 357 -6.26 -2.69 4.27
C ALA A 357 -6.44 -2.37 5.77
N ALA A 358 -5.98 -3.25 6.67
CA ALA A 358 -6.00 -3.00 8.12
C ALA A 358 -5.16 -1.78 8.49
N GLY A 359 -3.98 -1.61 7.88
CA GLY A 359 -3.16 -0.39 8.03
C GLY A 359 -3.88 0.86 7.56
N GLY A 360 -4.57 0.79 6.41
CA GLY A 360 -5.39 1.88 5.88
C GLY A 360 -6.55 2.26 6.80
N VAL A 361 -7.28 1.28 7.30
CA VAL A 361 -8.36 1.49 8.29
C VAL A 361 -7.82 2.15 9.55
N TYR A 362 -6.67 1.67 10.04
CA TYR A 362 -6.05 2.23 11.23
C TYR A 362 -5.72 3.71 11.04
N VAL A 363 -4.97 4.07 9.98
CA VAL A 363 -4.53 5.47 9.76
C VAL A 363 -5.69 6.37 9.32
N GLY A 364 -6.57 5.88 8.42
CA GLY A 364 -7.63 6.70 7.83
C GLY A 364 -8.88 6.85 8.69
N LEU A 365 -9.22 5.87 9.53
CA LEU A 365 -10.49 5.86 10.27
C LEU A 365 -10.33 5.73 11.79
N ILE A 366 -9.43 4.84 12.26
CA ILE A 366 -9.31 4.55 13.70
C ILE A 366 -8.51 5.65 14.39
N ALA A 367 -7.30 5.91 13.92
CA ALA A 367 -6.41 6.86 14.58
C ALA A 367 -7.01 8.28 14.66
N PRO A 368 -7.63 8.87 13.62
CA PRO A 368 -8.26 10.18 13.73
C PRO A 368 -9.43 10.26 14.72
N LYS A 369 -10.08 9.12 14.99
CA LYS A 369 -11.21 9.06 15.94
C LYS A 369 -10.77 8.90 17.39
N PHE A 370 -9.70 8.15 17.63
CA PHE A 370 -9.25 7.80 18.98
C PHE A 370 -8.10 8.68 19.49
N PHE A 371 -7.27 9.19 18.58
CA PHE A 371 -6.14 10.04 18.93
C PHE A 371 -6.40 11.48 18.50
N VAL A 372 -6.42 12.36 19.46
CA VAL A 372 -6.48 13.81 19.20
C VAL A 372 -5.18 14.26 18.54
N LEU A 373 -4.03 13.74 19.01
CA LEU A 373 -2.70 14.03 18.44
C LEU A 373 -2.38 13.13 17.24
N PRO A 374 -1.63 13.62 16.25
CA PRO A 374 -1.21 12.83 15.07
C PRO A 374 -0.06 11.87 15.42
N LEU A 375 -0.36 10.79 16.10
CA LEU A 375 0.61 9.81 16.62
C LEU A 375 0.79 8.60 15.67
N GLU A 376 0.16 8.58 14.50
CA GLU A 376 0.12 7.44 13.58
C GLU A 376 1.51 6.94 13.20
N LEU A 377 2.45 7.87 12.94
CA LEU A 377 3.82 7.53 12.57
C LEU A 377 4.55 6.82 13.72
N PHE A 378 4.42 7.35 14.94
CA PHE A 378 5.08 6.75 16.11
C PHE A 378 4.48 5.38 16.47
N MET A 379 3.16 5.23 16.31
CA MET A 379 2.49 3.94 16.49
C MET A 379 2.93 2.94 15.42
N GLY A 380 3.09 3.39 14.17
CA GLY A 380 3.67 2.57 13.09
C GLY A 380 5.08 2.08 13.41
N ILE A 381 5.92 2.95 13.98
CA ILE A 381 7.26 2.59 14.47
C ILE A 381 7.18 1.52 15.56
N ILE A 382 6.31 1.69 16.57
CA ILE A 382 6.13 0.69 17.66
C ILE A 382 5.72 -0.65 17.09
N ILE A 383 4.71 -0.66 16.20
CA ILE A 383 4.21 -1.89 15.59
C ILE A 383 5.34 -2.58 14.80
N THR A 384 6.12 -1.83 14.02
CA THR A 384 7.26 -2.37 13.28
C THR A 384 8.30 -2.99 14.21
N ILE A 385 8.66 -2.29 15.28
CA ILE A 385 9.58 -2.77 16.30
C ILE A 385 9.08 -4.09 16.91
N VAL A 386 7.80 -4.13 17.33
CA VAL A 386 7.21 -5.33 17.95
C VAL A 386 7.17 -6.51 16.99
N VAL A 387 6.70 -6.28 15.75
CA VAL A 387 6.58 -7.35 14.74
C VAL A 387 7.95 -7.89 14.34
N PHE A 388 8.93 -7.01 14.16
CA PHE A 388 10.31 -7.42 13.84
C PHE A 388 10.93 -8.23 14.97
N SER A 389 10.67 -7.86 16.24
CA SER A 389 11.08 -8.66 17.40
C SER A 389 10.48 -10.07 17.39
N MET A 390 9.16 -10.16 17.11
CA MET A 390 8.47 -11.44 17.02
C MET A 390 9.09 -12.33 15.95
N VAL A 391 9.47 -11.75 14.80
CA VAL A 391 10.15 -12.50 13.72
C VAL A 391 11.51 -12.98 14.19
N LEU A 392 12.34 -12.13 14.79
CA LEU A 392 13.67 -12.50 15.30
C LEU A 392 13.58 -13.58 16.38
N PHE A 393 12.58 -13.50 17.25
CA PHE A 393 12.39 -14.45 18.34
C PHE A 393 11.96 -15.84 17.85
N LYS A 394 11.17 -15.91 16.77
CA LYS A 394 10.64 -17.16 16.21
C LYS A 394 11.58 -17.83 15.20
N ASP A 395 12.49 -17.09 14.57
CA ASP A 395 13.36 -17.62 13.53
C ASP A 395 14.50 -18.47 14.13
N LYS A 396 14.43 -19.79 13.94
CA LYS A 396 15.43 -20.77 14.43
C LYS A 396 16.85 -20.49 13.92
N ASN A 397 16.99 -19.85 12.76
CA ASN A 397 18.28 -19.48 12.17
C ASN A 397 18.82 -18.15 12.69
N SER A 398 18.04 -17.42 13.48
CA SER A 398 18.46 -16.16 14.07
C SER A 398 19.33 -16.38 15.31
N GLN A 399 20.39 -15.58 15.45
CA GLN A 399 21.18 -15.50 16.69
C GLN A 399 20.34 -15.06 17.90
N PHE A 400 19.17 -14.47 17.64
CA PHE A 400 18.24 -13.93 18.64
C PHE A 400 17.08 -14.86 18.97
N TYR A 401 17.07 -16.08 18.40
CA TYR A 401 16.02 -17.06 18.60
C TYR A 401 15.79 -17.36 20.09
N GLN A 402 14.54 -17.28 20.53
CA GLN A 402 14.10 -17.58 21.92
C GLN A 402 14.97 -16.92 23.01
N GLY A 403 15.46 -15.73 22.77
CA GLY A 403 16.24 -15.01 23.76
C GLY A 403 17.70 -15.43 23.91
N ARG A 404 18.27 -16.19 22.95
CA ARG A 404 19.66 -16.70 23.01
C ARG A 404 20.71 -15.63 23.25
N THR A 405 20.41 -14.35 22.94
CA THR A 405 21.32 -13.22 23.16
C THR A 405 20.70 -12.24 24.16
N PRO A 406 20.79 -12.50 25.50
CA PRO A 406 20.06 -11.72 26.50
C PRO A 406 20.41 -10.23 26.50
N TRP A 407 21.66 -9.87 26.23
CA TRP A 407 22.10 -8.47 26.20
C TRP A 407 21.39 -7.70 25.07
N PHE A 408 21.20 -8.32 23.89
CA PHE A 408 20.45 -7.72 22.79
C PHE A 408 19.00 -7.45 23.19
N TRP A 409 18.30 -8.42 23.78
CA TRP A 409 16.91 -8.28 24.20
C TRP A 409 16.73 -7.23 25.29
N ARG A 410 17.71 -7.12 26.21
CA ARG A 410 17.71 -6.06 27.23
C ARG A 410 17.89 -4.68 26.60
N SER A 411 18.88 -4.49 25.72
CA SER A 411 19.10 -3.24 25.02
C SER A 411 17.90 -2.84 24.16
N TYR A 412 17.28 -3.83 23.50
CA TYR A 412 16.08 -3.65 22.72
C TYR A 412 14.88 -3.20 23.58
N ALA A 413 14.65 -3.83 24.72
CA ALA A 413 13.59 -3.45 25.66
C ALA A 413 13.81 -2.04 26.22
N ILE A 414 15.07 -1.68 26.54
CA ILE A 414 15.44 -0.32 26.95
C ILE A 414 15.13 0.69 25.84
N PHE A 415 15.54 0.40 24.59
CA PHE A 415 15.24 1.26 23.45
C PHE A 415 13.73 1.45 23.24
N ALA A 416 12.95 0.37 23.29
CA ALA A 416 11.49 0.44 23.18
C ALA A 416 10.87 1.26 24.31
N ALA A 417 11.32 1.08 25.55
CA ALA A 417 10.85 1.85 26.71
C ALA A 417 11.18 3.35 26.58
N LEU A 418 12.41 3.67 26.14
CA LEU A 418 12.83 5.06 25.88
C LEU A 418 12.01 5.69 24.75
N PHE A 419 11.68 4.91 23.72
CA PHE A 419 10.85 5.40 22.63
C PHE A 419 9.39 5.69 23.08
N VAL A 420 8.82 4.84 23.90
CA VAL A 420 7.49 5.09 24.52
C VAL A 420 7.54 6.32 25.44
N ALA A 421 8.57 6.44 26.26
CA ALA A 421 8.78 7.62 27.11
C ALA A 421 8.94 8.90 26.27
N PHE A 422 9.65 8.82 25.13
CA PHE A 422 9.75 9.92 24.17
C PHE A 422 8.38 10.33 23.63
N ILE A 423 7.52 9.38 23.21
CA ILE A 423 6.18 9.71 22.70
C ILE A 423 5.36 10.45 23.76
N TYR A 424 5.42 9.98 25.02
CA TYR A 424 4.74 10.63 26.13
C TYR A 424 5.27 12.06 26.33
N PHE A 425 6.59 12.23 26.45
CA PHE A 425 7.24 13.54 26.60
C PHE A 425 6.92 14.48 25.43
N TYR A 426 7.03 13.99 24.20
CA TYR A 426 6.69 14.74 22.99
C TYR A 426 5.23 15.24 23.03
N SER A 427 4.30 14.36 23.42
CA SER A 427 2.89 14.71 23.51
C SER A 427 2.63 15.79 24.57
N VAL A 428 3.31 15.73 25.71
CA VAL A 428 3.15 16.70 26.79
C VAL A 428 3.81 18.04 26.44
N VAL A 429 5.05 18.02 25.98
CA VAL A 429 5.84 19.25 25.76
C VAL A 429 5.39 20.00 24.50
N LYS A 430 5.25 19.31 23.37
CA LYS A 430 4.89 19.96 22.09
C LYS A 430 3.52 20.63 22.16
N TYR A 431 2.62 20.10 22.96
CA TYR A 431 1.24 20.59 23.05
C TYR A 431 0.91 21.33 24.36
N SER A 432 1.91 21.62 25.20
CA SER A 432 1.72 22.34 26.45
C SER A 432 1.19 23.77 26.27
N GLN A 433 1.49 24.42 25.15
CA GLN A 433 1.04 25.78 24.81
C GLN A 433 -0.26 25.82 24.00
N VAL A 434 -0.83 24.64 23.69
CA VAL A 434 -2.08 24.56 22.92
C VAL A 434 -3.25 24.71 23.88
N ILE A 435 -4.08 25.74 23.64
CA ILE A 435 -5.28 26.01 24.45
C ILE A 435 -6.38 25.02 24.06
N GLU A 436 -6.56 24.81 22.77
CA GLU A 436 -7.59 23.94 22.24
C GLU A 436 -7.04 23.16 21.06
N PHE A 437 -7.30 21.85 21.07
CA PHE A 437 -6.90 20.94 20.03
C PHE A 437 -8.13 20.16 19.57
N LYS A 438 -8.46 20.30 18.28
CA LYS A 438 -9.53 19.51 17.64
C LYS A 438 -8.99 18.83 16.40
N ARG A 439 -9.46 17.65 16.13
CA ARG A 439 -9.17 16.92 14.91
C ARG A 439 -10.46 16.68 14.14
N ASN A 440 -10.46 17.04 12.88
CA ASN A 440 -11.58 16.81 11.97
C ASN A 440 -11.07 16.17 10.66
N PHE A 441 -11.95 16.05 9.66
CA PHE A 441 -11.60 15.51 8.35
C PHE A 441 -10.43 16.26 7.67
N TYR A 442 -10.33 17.57 7.85
CA TYR A 442 -9.28 18.37 7.20
C TYR A 442 -7.92 18.28 7.90
N GLY A 443 -7.87 17.74 9.09
CA GLY A 443 -6.64 17.56 9.87
C GLY A 443 -6.75 18.06 11.31
N PRO A 444 -5.60 18.08 12.03
CA PRO A 444 -5.54 18.59 13.39
C PRO A 444 -5.52 20.12 13.41
N LEU A 445 -6.56 20.70 14.00
CA LEU A 445 -6.68 22.13 14.25
C LEU A 445 -6.19 22.42 15.66
N ARG A 446 -5.31 23.39 15.82
CA ARG A 446 -4.80 23.82 17.11
C ARG A 446 -4.93 25.32 17.29
N VAL A 447 -5.33 25.73 18.50
CA VAL A 447 -5.31 27.11 18.96
C VAL A 447 -4.25 27.21 20.03
N MET A 448 -3.26 28.08 19.84
CA MET A 448 -2.16 28.29 20.76
C MET A 448 -1.96 29.78 21.07
N THR A 449 -1.42 30.08 22.24
CA THR A 449 -0.90 31.42 22.53
C THR A 449 0.57 31.48 22.13
N LYS A 450 0.95 32.59 21.51
CA LYS A 450 2.32 32.90 21.15
C LYS A 450 2.64 34.32 21.60
N ASP A 451 3.70 34.47 22.36
CA ASP A 451 4.24 35.77 22.71
C ASP A 451 5.11 36.25 21.51
N ILE A 452 4.78 37.39 20.94
CA ILE A 452 5.61 37.99 19.89
C ILE A 452 6.72 38.77 20.59
N THR A 453 7.95 38.54 20.17
CA THR A 453 9.12 39.27 20.69
C THR A 453 8.91 40.76 20.42
N ASP A 454 8.83 41.59 21.47
CA ASP A 454 8.53 43.02 21.44
C ASP A 454 7.10 43.39 20.93
N GLY A 455 6.13 42.45 21.03
CA GLY A 455 4.76 42.66 20.56
C GLY A 455 3.67 42.10 21.49
N PRO A 456 2.40 42.26 21.12
CA PRO A 456 1.29 41.77 21.91
C PRO A 456 1.24 40.24 21.93
N ARG A 457 0.63 39.68 22.96
CA ARG A 457 0.29 38.26 23.00
C ARG A 457 -0.80 37.97 21.98
N VAL A 458 -0.62 36.89 21.19
CA VAL A 458 -1.57 36.51 20.16
C VAL A 458 -2.09 35.09 20.36
N LYS A 459 -3.36 34.89 20.01
CA LYS A 459 -3.89 33.56 19.75
C LYS A 459 -3.73 33.25 18.27
N LEU A 460 -3.13 32.11 18.01
CA LEU A 460 -2.86 31.59 16.66
C LEU A 460 -3.71 30.37 16.41
N MET A 461 -4.46 30.36 15.32
CA MET A 461 -5.15 29.18 14.81
C MET A 461 -4.35 28.57 13.67
N ALA A 462 -3.91 27.32 13.83
CA ALA A 462 -3.13 26.62 12.82
C ALA A 462 -3.72 25.23 12.48
N LEU A 463 -3.68 24.90 11.19
CA LEU A 463 -3.97 23.58 10.66
C LEU A 463 -2.66 22.96 10.13
N GLY A 464 -2.15 21.93 10.81
CA GLY A 464 -0.78 21.45 10.54
C GLY A 464 0.26 22.53 10.82
N THR A 465 1.08 22.88 9.81
CA THR A 465 2.07 23.96 9.87
C THR A 465 1.54 25.30 9.32
N THR A 466 0.34 25.30 8.73
CA THR A 466 -0.23 26.51 8.10
C THR A 466 -1.03 27.32 9.12
N GLU A 467 -0.68 28.59 9.26
CA GLU A 467 -1.39 29.55 10.11
C GLU A 467 -2.60 30.10 9.35
N HIS A 468 -3.81 29.98 9.91
CA HIS A 468 -5.07 30.39 9.28
C HIS A 468 -5.73 31.61 9.89
N GLY A 469 -5.35 31.99 11.11
CA GLY A 469 -5.90 33.16 11.78
C GLY A 469 -5.08 33.57 12.98
N ILE A 470 -5.03 34.89 13.21
CA ILE A 470 -4.35 35.51 14.34
C ILE A 470 -5.34 36.44 15.02
N GLU A 471 -5.53 36.26 16.33
CA GLU A 471 -6.28 37.17 17.21
C GLU A 471 -5.28 37.84 18.14
N ILE A 472 -5.23 39.18 18.08
CA ILE A 472 -4.40 39.97 18.99
C ILE A 472 -5.12 40.01 20.33
N LEU A 473 -4.46 39.55 21.38
CA LEU A 473 -4.95 39.68 22.73
C LEU A 473 -4.48 41.04 23.24
N ASP A 474 -5.42 41.97 23.44
CA ASP A 474 -5.12 43.26 24.05
C ASP A 474 -4.41 43.00 25.39
N HIS A 475 -3.36 43.79 25.65
CA HIS A 475 -2.78 43.82 26.97
C HIS A 475 -3.90 44.15 27.95
N ALA A 476 -4.31 43.12 28.73
CA ALA A 476 -5.16 43.41 29.88
C ALA A 476 -4.43 44.46 30.75
N GLN A 477 -5.03 45.64 30.84
CA GLN A 477 -4.60 46.71 31.72
C GLN A 477 -4.50 46.21 33.16
#